data_eab3e9f1a50f10af663722b0e251e871
#
_entry.id   eab3e9f1a50f10af663722b0e251e871
#
_cell.length_a   1.000
_cell.length_b   1.000
_cell.length_c   1.000
_cell.angle_alpha   90.00
_cell.angle_beta   90.00
_cell.angle_gamma   90.00
#
_symmetry.space_group_name_H-M   'P 1'
#
loop_
_entity.id
_entity.type
_entity.pdbx_description
1 polymer ?
#
loop_
_entity_poly.entity_id
_entity_poly.type
_entity_poly.pdbx_seq_one_letter_code
_entity_poly.pdbx_strand_id
1 'polypeptide(L)'
;MLVACSPAPPPPRDVSVPVTVAKVVRKSMPELVTAVGTVEAINSVALKSLVDGQLLESHVKDGDDVKAGQLLFKIDPRPAQAALAQAQAALAKDEAARDLAKAQVDRYRPVADKGFISADQMQQYLTAHSAAAASVKVDQANVASANLTLGYTDIYAPISGRAGRILVQAGNLVKANDVNALIVLNQISPIFVNFAVPGRLVDRVRTAQSQAALDVHAAADGAATPESGQLAFVDNAVDPATNTVKLRAAFTNVDQHLWPGQFVNITLVIGNDADAIVVPDAAVKAGPNGSYVFVVKADNSAEQRTVSVARAVASEAVIEKGLNVGETVVTDGQSRLVDGTKVKLADSALAEKRQD
;
A
#
# COMPACT_ATOMS: atom_id res chain seq x y z
N MET A 1 30.68 76.18 57.10
CA MET A 1 31.14 75.03 56.31
C MET A 1 30.26 73.86 56.66
N LEU A 2 29.28 73.54 55.79
CA LEU A 2 28.42 72.38 55.90
C LEU A 2 28.95 71.30 54.95
N VAL A 3 29.44 70.18 55.52
CA VAL A 3 29.90 69.01 54.75
C VAL A 3 28.67 68.16 54.51
N ALA A 4 28.25 68.09 53.22
CA ALA A 4 27.18 67.21 52.78
C ALA A 4 27.76 65.79 52.60
N CYS A 5 27.35 64.82 53.46
CA CYS A 5 27.59 63.42 53.22
C CYS A 5 26.64 62.92 52.14
N SER A 6 27.15 62.57 50.95
CA SER A 6 26.42 61.82 49.95
C SER A 6 26.32 60.35 50.38
N PRO A 7 25.11 59.70 50.36
CA PRO A 7 25.03 58.31 50.66
C PRO A 7 25.64 57.47 49.51
N ALA A 8 26.37 56.40 49.88
CA ALA A 8 26.96 55.45 48.95
C ALA A 8 25.89 54.80 48.06
N PRO A 9 26.18 54.58 46.75
CA PRO A 9 25.24 53.89 45.89
C PRO A 9 24.94 52.49 46.40
N PRO A 10 23.66 52.04 46.32
CA PRO A 10 23.29 50.70 46.77
C PRO A 10 24.04 49.63 45.95
N PRO A 11 24.43 48.49 46.56
CA PRO A 11 25.10 47.44 45.84
C PRO A 11 24.22 46.94 44.68
N PRO A 12 24.81 46.54 43.55
CA PRO A 12 24.07 46.03 42.41
C PRO A 12 23.22 44.82 42.87
N ARG A 13 21.92 44.92 42.71
CA ARG A 13 20.99 43.76 42.93
C ARG A 13 21.37 42.69 41.89
N ASP A 14 21.88 41.57 42.37
CA ASP A 14 21.99 40.32 41.58
C ASP A 14 20.58 39.90 41.12
N VAL A 15 20.19 40.42 39.95
CA VAL A 15 18.88 40.07 39.34
C VAL A 15 19.05 38.70 38.68
N SER A 16 18.93 37.66 39.51
CA SER A 16 18.85 36.27 38.98
C SER A 16 17.50 36.02 38.36
N VAL A 17 17.45 35.53 37.14
CA VAL A 17 16.21 35.18 36.39
C VAL A 17 15.77 33.78 36.80
N PRO A 18 14.53 33.58 37.27
CA PRO A 18 14.00 32.21 37.52
C PRO A 18 13.81 31.47 36.24
N VAL A 19 14.36 30.25 36.16
CA VAL A 19 14.31 29.39 34.95
C VAL A 19 14.01 27.96 35.33
N THR A 20 13.28 27.26 34.45
CA THR A 20 13.14 25.79 34.49
C THR A 20 14.24 25.17 33.65
N VAL A 21 14.80 24.06 34.08
CA VAL A 21 15.93 23.41 33.43
C VAL A 21 15.65 21.91 33.21
N ALA A 22 16.34 21.35 32.23
CA ALA A 22 16.40 19.90 32.00
C ALA A 22 17.87 19.49 31.79
N LYS A 23 18.19 18.23 32.09
CA LYS A 23 19.49 17.66 31.80
C LYS A 23 19.56 17.15 30.36
N VAL A 24 20.69 17.36 29.73
CA VAL A 24 21.05 16.71 28.47
C VAL A 24 21.31 15.24 28.75
N VAL A 25 20.51 14.37 28.15
CA VAL A 25 20.61 12.94 28.37
C VAL A 25 20.97 12.21 27.08
N ARG A 26 21.54 11.02 27.21
CA ARG A 26 21.70 10.08 26.13
C ARG A 26 20.51 9.13 26.13
N LYS A 27 19.83 9.04 25.02
CA LYS A 27 18.61 8.24 24.88
C LYS A 27 18.53 7.59 23.51
N SER A 28 18.00 6.38 23.46
CA SER A 28 17.69 5.74 22.19
C SER A 28 16.51 6.44 21.51
N MET A 29 16.72 6.96 20.31
CA MET A 29 15.73 7.74 19.56
C MET A 29 15.52 7.17 18.17
N PRO A 30 14.25 6.90 17.77
CA PRO A 30 13.97 6.38 16.44
C PRO A 30 14.34 7.40 15.37
N GLU A 31 14.83 6.91 14.26
CA GLU A 31 15.02 7.70 13.07
C GLU A 31 13.80 7.55 12.16
N LEU A 32 13.05 8.63 12.03
CA LEU A 32 11.76 8.66 11.34
C LEU A 32 11.88 9.45 10.03
N VAL A 33 11.23 8.95 9.00
CA VAL A 33 11.00 9.67 7.74
C VAL A 33 9.50 9.81 7.56
N THR A 34 9.03 11.06 7.49
CA THR A 34 7.61 11.37 7.26
C THR A 34 7.38 11.68 5.78
N ALA A 35 6.26 11.20 5.26
CA ALA A 35 5.83 11.44 3.88
C ALA A 35 4.30 11.39 3.80
N VAL A 36 3.74 11.93 2.71
CA VAL A 36 2.33 11.70 2.37
C VAL A 36 2.28 10.51 1.43
N GLY A 37 1.39 9.55 1.73
CA GLY A 37 1.15 8.37 0.91
C GLY A 37 -0.26 8.35 0.34
N THR A 38 -0.44 7.55 -0.71
CA THR A 38 -1.73 7.25 -1.31
C THR A 38 -2.01 5.76 -1.15
N VAL A 39 -3.17 5.45 -0.62
CA VAL A 39 -3.64 4.07 -0.44
C VAL A 39 -4.03 3.47 -1.79
N GLU A 40 -3.59 2.25 -2.06
CA GLU A 40 -3.86 1.53 -3.31
C GLU A 40 -4.29 0.09 -3.01
N ALA A 41 -5.32 -0.39 -3.70
CA ALA A 41 -5.71 -1.79 -3.62
C ALA A 41 -4.59 -2.68 -4.18
N ILE A 42 -4.34 -3.84 -3.54
CA ILE A 42 -3.35 -4.80 -4.05
C ILE A 42 -3.74 -5.28 -5.44
N ASN A 43 -5.00 -5.65 -5.61
CA ASN A 43 -5.57 -6.04 -6.89
C ASN A 43 -6.87 -5.26 -7.12
N SER A 44 -7.01 -4.69 -8.31
CA SER A 44 -8.24 -4.05 -8.78
C SER A 44 -8.62 -4.67 -10.12
N VAL A 45 -9.82 -5.26 -10.18
CA VAL A 45 -10.30 -5.94 -11.38
C VAL A 45 -11.62 -5.34 -11.83
N ALA A 46 -11.62 -4.77 -13.03
CA ALA A 46 -12.81 -4.30 -13.72
C ALA A 46 -13.45 -5.48 -14.48
N LEU A 47 -14.54 -6.04 -13.94
CA LEU A 47 -15.25 -7.15 -14.54
C LEU A 47 -16.06 -6.68 -15.73
N LYS A 48 -15.86 -7.36 -16.86
CA LYS A 48 -16.56 -7.13 -18.11
C LYS A 48 -17.23 -8.41 -18.60
N SER A 49 -18.27 -8.28 -19.42
CA SER A 49 -18.84 -9.43 -20.13
C SER A 49 -17.87 -9.90 -21.21
N LEU A 50 -17.76 -11.21 -21.38
CA LEU A 50 -17.04 -11.85 -22.50
C LEU A 50 -18.00 -12.28 -23.64
N VAL A 51 -19.32 -12.16 -23.40
CA VAL A 51 -20.37 -12.53 -24.37
C VAL A 51 -21.42 -11.42 -24.45
N ASP A 52 -22.08 -11.33 -25.61
CA ASP A 52 -23.24 -10.47 -25.78
C ASP A 52 -24.48 -11.13 -25.19
N GLY A 53 -25.35 -10.34 -24.55
CA GLY A 53 -26.61 -10.86 -24.02
C GLY A 53 -27.30 -9.92 -23.06
N GLN A 54 -28.49 -10.29 -22.61
CA GLN A 54 -29.20 -9.56 -21.57
C GLN A 54 -28.71 -10.01 -20.19
N LEU A 55 -28.38 -9.05 -19.32
CA LEU A 55 -28.08 -9.34 -17.93
C LEU A 55 -29.38 -9.69 -17.20
N LEU A 56 -29.54 -10.93 -16.80
CA LEU A 56 -30.79 -11.43 -16.15
C LEU A 56 -30.77 -11.14 -14.65
N GLU A 57 -29.66 -11.47 -13.97
CA GLU A 57 -29.58 -11.47 -12.52
C GLU A 57 -28.26 -10.84 -12.04
N SER A 58 -28.35 -10.13 -10.91
CA SER A 58 -27.22 -9.68 -10.13
C SER A 58 -27.31 -10.31 -8.74
N HIS A 59 -26.31 -11.12 -8.37
CA HIS A 59 -26.21 -11.80 -7.07
C HIS A 59 -25.32 -11.04 -6.08
N VAL A 60 -24.91 -9.81 -6.43
CA VAL A 60 -24.08 -8.93 -5.63
C VAL A 60 -24.74 -7.56 -5.56
N LYS A 61 -24.52 -6.82 -4.47
CA LYS A 61 -24.94 -5.44 -4.27
C LYS A 61 -23.72 -4.51 -4.20
N ASP A 62 -23.98 -3.23 -4.37
CA ASP A 62 -22.95 -2.20 -4.20
C ASP A 62 -22.33 -2.28 -2.79
N GLY A 63 -21.03 -2.37 -2.73
CA GLY A 63 -20.28 -2.42 -1.46
C GLY A 63 -20.20 -3.78 -0.76
N ASP A 64 -20.75 -4.84 -1.33
CA ASP A 64 -20.67 -6.18 -0.75
C ASP A 64 -19.22 -6.71 -0.75
N ASP A 65 -18.90 -7.53 0.25
CA ASP A 65 -17.67 -8.31 0.25
C ASP A 65 -17.91 -9.63 -0.50
N VAL A 66 -17.07 -9.91 -1.49
CA VAL A 66 -17.18 -11.08 -2.35
C VAL A 66 -15.97 -11.99 -2.22
N LYS A 67 -16.17 -13.30 -2.43
CA LYS A 67 -15.09 -14.30 -2.43
C LYS A 67 -14.75 -14.69 -3.87
N ALA A 68 -13.48 -15.02 -4.10
CA ALA A 68 -13.06 -15.60 -5.39
C ALA A 68 -13.91 -16.84 -5.71
N GLY A 69 -14.40 -16.95 -6.96
CA GLY A 69 -15.30 -18.01 -7.41
C GLY A 69 -16.79 -17.80 -7.07
N GLN A 70 -17.17 -16.72 -6.40
CA GLN A 70 -18.58 -16.39 -6.15
C GLN A 70 -19.25 -15.92 -7.43
N LEU A 71 -20.45 -16.44 -7.75
CA LEU A 71 -21.28 -15.97 -8.86
C LEU A 71 -21.76 -14.54 -8.57
N LEU A 72 -21.52 -13.63 -9.51
CA LEU A 72 -21.89 -12.22 -9.37
C LEU A 72 -23.02 -11.82 -10.32
N PHE A 73 -22.94 -12.26 -11.57
CA PHE A 73 -23.92 -11.89 -12.60
C PHE A 73 -24.25 -13.08 -13.46
N LYS A 74 -25.48 -13.08 -13.98
CA LYS A 74 -25.96 -14.06 -14.93
C LYS A 74 -26.51 -13.38 -16.18
N ILE A 75 -25.91 -13.71 -17.33
CA ILE A 75 -26.37 -13.31 -18.65
C ILE A 75 -27.33 -14.38 -19.19
N ASP A 76 -28.23 -14.03 -20.08
CA ASP A 76 -29.17 -14.97 -20.69
C ASP A 76 -28.43 -16.15 -21.39
N PRO A 77 -28.47 -17.36 -20.85
CA PRO A 77 -27.73 -18.48 -21.39
C PRO A 77 -28.43 -19.16 -22.59
N ARG A 78 -29.71 -18.83 -22.87
CA ARG A 78 -30.52 -19.53 -23.90
C ARG A 78 -29.88 -19.52 -25.29
N PRO A 79 -29.32 -18.42 -25.80
CA PRO A 79 -28.63 -18.43 -27.10
C PRO A 79 -27.40 -19.34 -27.11
N ALA A 80 -26.58 -19.30 -26.04
CA ALA A 80 -25.39 -20.14 -25.93
C ALA A 80 -25.77 -21.64 -25.76
N GLN A 81 -26.83 -21.95 -25.00
CA GLN A 81 -27.36 -23.31 -24.87
C GLN A 81 -27.87 -23.87 -26.22
N ALA A 82 -28.55 -23.05 -27.01
CA ALA A 82 -29.00 -23.45 -28.36
C ALA A 82 -27.80 -23.73 -29.30
N ALA A 83 -26.77 -22.89 -29.26
CA ALA A 83 -25.54 -23.10 -30.02
C ALA A 83 -24.79 -24.38 -29.60
N LEU A 84 -24.71 -24.64 -28.29
CA LEU A 84 -24.14 -25.89 -27.78
C LEU A 84 -24.92 -27.12 -28.23
N ALA A 85 -26.24 -27.08 -28.14
CA ALA A 85 -27.09 -28.18 -28.62
C ALA A 85 -26.94 -28.45 -30.13
N GLN A 86 -26.80 -27.38 -30.93
CA GLN A 86 -26.53 -27.51 -32.37
C GLN A 86 -25.17 -28.16 -32.64
N ALA A 87 -24.11 -27.76 -31.93
CA ALA A 87 -22.77 -28.33 -32.07
C ALA A 87 -22.76 -29.83 -31.65
N GLN A 88 -23.46 -30.19 -30.57
CA GLN A 88 -23.60 -31.57 -30.12
C GLN A 88 -24.34 -32.44 -31.14
N ALA A 89 -25.39 -31.90 -31.78
CA ALA A 89 -26.11 -32.64 -32.82
C ALA A 89 -25.26 -32.88 -34.07
N ALA A 90 -24.40 -31.90 -34.47
CA ALA A 90 -23.44 -32.07 -35.55
C ALA A 90 -22.38 -33.15 -35.21
N LEU A 91 -21.82 -33.11 -34.02
CA LEU A 91 -20.90 -34.13 -33.52
C LEU A 91 -21.52 -35.54 -33.58
N ALA A 92 -22.74 -35.71 -33.07
CA ALA A 92 -23.42 -37.01 -33.06
C ALA A 92 -23.66 -37.57 -34.49
N LYS A 93 -23.99 -36.68 -35.46
CA LYS A 93 -24.13 -37.06 -36.89
C LYS A 93 -22.78 -37.54 -37.44
N ASP A 94 -21.69 -36.81 -37.21
CA ASP A 94 -20.39 -37.18 -37.80
C ASP A 94 -19.73 -38.35 -37.07
N GLU A 95 -20.06 -38.59 -35.78
CA GLU A 95 -19.72 -39.83 -35.08
C GLU A 95 -20.37 -41.05 -35.73
N ALA A 96 -21.67 -40.97 -36.08
CA ALA A 96 -22.37 -42.04 -36.78
C ALA A 96 -21.75 -42.28 -38.17
N ALA A 97 -21.33 -41.21 -38.89
CA ALA A 97 -20.65 -41.36 -40.18
C ALA A 97 -19.27 -42.04 -40.05
N ARG A 98 -18.47 -41.65 -39.03
CA ARG A 98 -17.19 -42.31 -38.70
C ARG A 98 -17.39 -43.77 -38.38
N ASP A 99 -18.37 -44.12 -37.56
CA ASP A 99 -18.64 -45.51 -37.15
C ASP A 99 -19.08 -46.37 -38.33
N LEU A 100 -19.90 -45.83 -39.25
CA LEU A 100 -20.23 -46.47 -40.50
C LEU A 100 -18.98 -46.73 -41.35
N ALA A 101 -18.15 -45.72 -41.55
CA ALA A 101 -16.90 -45.85 -42.33
C ALA A 101 -15.94 -46.86 -41.69
N LYS A 102 -15.82 -46.84 -40.35
CA LYS A 102 -15.04 -47.81 -39.59
C LYS A 102 -15.58 -49.24 -39.78
N ALA A 103 -16.88 -49.44 -39.67
CA ALA A 103 -17.51 -50.77 -39.90
C ALA A 103 -17.26 -51.29 -41.34
N GLN A 104 -17.16 -50.40 -42.36
CA GLN A 104 -16.78 -50.77 -43.70
C GLN A 104 -15.31 -51.23 -43.75
N VAL A 105 -14.39 -50.50 -43.15
CA VAL A 105 -12.97 -50.88 -43.07
C VAL A 105 -12.85 -52.25 -42.36
N ASP A 106 -13.48 -52.45 -41.22
CA ASP A 106 -13.41 -53.70 -40.43
C ASP A 106 -13.98 -54.89 -41.22
N ARG A 107 -15.04 -54.68 -42.00
CA ARG A 107 -15.69 -55.71 -42.80
C ARG A 107 -14.81 -56.12 -44.00
N TYR A 108 -14.22 -55.15 -44.71
CA TYR A 108 -13.47 -55.41 -45.95
C TYR A 108 -12.02 -55.73 -45.74
N ARG A 109 -11.44 -55.43 -44.60
CA ARG A 109 -10.01 -55.72 -44.35
C ARG A 109 -9.67 -57.21 -44.49
N PRO A 110 -10.43 -58.18 -43.88
CA PRO A 110 -10.17 -59.62 -44.07
C PRO A 110 -10.34 -60.11 -45.51
N VAL A 111 -11.18 -59.39 -46.32
CA VAL A 111 -11.42 -59.71 -47.72
C VAL A 111 -10.27 -59.21 -48.60
N ALA A 112 -9.69 -58.05 -48.27
CA ALA A 112 -8.50 -57.51 -48.89
C ALA A 112 -7.27 -58.38 -48.63
N ASP A 113 -7.10 -58.86 -47.39
CA ASP A 113 -5.98 -59.70 -46.96
C ASP A 113 -5.97 -61.06 -47.73
N LYS A 114 -7.15 -61.49 -48.21
CA LYS A 114 -7.32 -62.68 -49.09
C LYS A 114 -7.20 -62.35 -50.58
N GLY A 115 -6.98 -61.10 -50.97
CA GLY A 115 -6.83 -60.71 -52.36
C GLY A 115 -8.15 -60.58 -53.17
N PHE A 116 -9.32 -60.58 -52.49
CA PHE A 116 -10.61 -60.52 -53.17
C PHE A 116 -11.11 -59.11 -53.52
N ILE A 117 -10.42 -58.07 -53.01
CA ILE A 117 -10.62 -56.65 -53.41
C ILE A 117 -9.28 -56.01 -53.75
N SER A 118 -9.30 -54.95 -54.58
CA SER A 118 -8.08 -54.27 -54.95
C SER A 118 -7.52 -53.42 -53.83
N ALA A 119 -6.18 -53.17 -53.83
CA ALA A 119 -5.53 -52.30 -52.89
C ALA A 119 -6.12 -50.86 -52.90
N ASP A 120 -6.45 -50.36 -54.13
CA ASP A 120 -7.07 -49.04 -54.31
C ASP A 120 -8.45 -48.98 -53.65
N GLN A 121 -9.27 -50.03 -53.72
CA GLN A 121 -10.57 -50.07 -53.08
C GLN A 121 -10.44 -50.08 -51.57
N MET A 122 -9.48 -50.83 -50.99
CA MET A 122 -9.22 -50.80 -49.54
C MET A 122 -8.73 -49.44 -49.10
N GLN A 123 -7.85 -48.80 -49.87
CA GLN A 123 -7.35 -47.45 -49.62
C GLN A 123 -8.49 -46.41 -49.60
N GLN A 124 -9.49 -46.53 -50.45
CA GLN A 124 -10.68 -45.67 -50.41
C GLN A 124 -11.46 -45.81 -49.09
N TYR A 125 -11.67 -47.00 -48.56
CA TYR A 125 -12.34 -47.21 -47.27
C TYR A 125 -11.51 -46.61 -46.11
N LEU A 126 -10.19 -46.78 -46.11
CA LEU A 126 -9.29 -46.20 -45.14
C LEU A 126 -9.32 -44.68 -45.14
N THR A 127 -9.28 -44.11 -46.37
CA THR A 127 -9.35 -42.63 -46.55
C THR A 127 -10.71 -42.08 -46.09
N ALA A 128 -11.82 -42.76 -46.41
CA ALA A 128 -13.16 -42.35 -45.98
C ALA A 128 -13.26 -42.38 -44.46
N HIS A 129 -12.78 -43.43 -43.80
CA HIS A 129 -12.73 -43.51 -42.33
C HIS A 129 -11.87 -42.39 -41.74
N SER A 130 -10.67 -42.14 -42.31
CA SER A 130 -9.78 -41.07 -41.83
C SER A 130 -10.41 -39.71 -41.99
N ALA A 131 -11.11 -39.44 -43.09
CA ALA A 131 -11.83 -38.18 -43.33
C ALA A 131 -12.97 -38.00 -42.30
N ALA A 132 -13.81 -39.04 -42.10
CA ALA A 132 -14.87 -38.98 -41.10
C ALA A 132 -14.32 -38.79 -39.69
N ALA A 133 -13.22 -39.46 -39.34
CA ALA A 133 -12.56 -39.27 -38.05
C ALA A 133 -12.01 -37.83 -37.85
N ALA A 134 -11.56 -37.20 -38.92
CA ALA A 134 -11.11 -35.78 -38.91
C ALA A 134 -12.31 -34.83 -38.68
N SER A 135 -13.49 -35.09 -39.31
CA SER A 135 -14.72 -34.33 -39.08
C SER A 135 -15.17 -34.37 -37.65
N VAL A 136 -15.17 -35.56 -37.00
CA VAL A 136 -15.47 -35.71 -35.57
C VAL A 136 -14.57 -34.85 -34.69
N LYS A 137 -13.27 -34.77 -35.00
CA LYS A 137 -12.37 -33.89 -34.23
C LYS A 137 -12.71 -32.41 -34.37
N VAL A 138 -13.12 -31.97 -35.55
CA VAL A 138 -13.60 -30.61 -35.78
C VAL A 138 -14.84 -30.31 -34.95
N ASP A 139 -15.81 -31.21 -34.97
CA ASP A 139 -17.03 -31.02 -34.21
C ASP A 139 -16.82 -31.09 -32.69
N GLN A 140 -15.92 -31.95 -32.24
CA GLN A 140 -15.47 -31.93 -30.81
C GLN A 140 -14.92 -30.57 -30.41
N ALA A 141 -14.12 -29.92 -31.26
CA ALA A 141 -13.62 -28.57 -31.02
C ALA A 141 -14.76 -27.53 -31.02
N ASN A 142 -15.73 -27.65 -31.93
CA ASN A 142 -16.91 -26.79 -31.96
C ASN A 142 -17.76 -26.93 -30.68
N VAL A 143 -18.00 -28.15 -30.19
CA VAL A 143 -18.67 -28.38 -28.92
C VAL A 143 -17.91 -27.76 -27.74
N ALA A 144 -16.57 -27.91 -27.70
CA ALA A 144 -15.76 -27.31 -26.66
C ALA A 144 -15.86 -25.75 -26.69
N SER A 145 -15.82 -25.14 -27.87
CA SER A 145 -15.99 -23.71 -28.06
C SER A 145 -17.37 -23.20 -27.61
N ALA A 146 -18.44 -23.91 -28.00
CA ALA A 146 -19.81 -23.56 -27.58
C ALA A 146 -19.99 -23.69 -26.06
N ASN A 147 -19.37 -24.70 -25.46
CA ASN A 147 -19.42 -24.90 -23.99
C ASN A 147 -18.67 -23.80 -23.24
N LEU A 148 -17.52 -23.34 -23.74
CA LEU A 148 -16.80 -22.16 -23.19
C LEU A 148 -17.68 -20.90 -23.25
N THR A 149 -18.33 -20.67 -24.41
CA THR A 149 -19.23 -19.52 -24.58
C THR A 149 -20.41 -19.57 -23.59
N LEU A 150 -20.98 -20.77 -23.35
CA LEU A 150 -21.99 -20.95 -22.32
C LEU A 150 -21.45 -20.67 -20.92
N GLY A 151 -20.20 -21.10 -20.61
CA GLY A 151 -19.57 -20.80 -19.32
C GLY A 151 -19.36 -19.30 -19.07
N TYR A 152 -19.21 -18.50 -20.11
CA TYR A 152 -19.08 -17.03 -19.99
C TYR A 152 -20.39 -16.30 -19.71
N THR A 153 -21.54 -16.99 -19.73
CA THR A 153 -22.82 -16.41 -19.33
C THR A 153 -22.94 -16.26 -17.82
N ASP A 154 -22.21 -17.05 -17.05
CA ASP A 154 -22.11 -16.94 -15.60
C ASP A 154 -20.79 -16.21 -15.24
N ILE A 155 -20.91 -15.03 -14.64
CA ILE A 155 -19.74 -14.17 -14.32
C ILE A 155 -19.40 -14.34 -12.85
N TYR A 156 -18.21 -14.87 -12.60
CA TYR A 156 -17.68 -15.13 -11.27
C TYR A 156 -16.62 -14.09 -10.86
N ALA A 157 -16.47 -13.87 -9.54
CA ALA A 157 -15.42 -13.04 -8.98
C ALA A 157 -14.05 -13.72 -9.18
N PRO A 158 -13.08 -13.10 -9.86
CA PRO A 158 -11.73 -13.66 -10.03
C PRO A 158 -10.87 -13.50 -8.77
N ILE A 159 -11.20 -12.56 -7.91
CA ILE A 159 -10.51 -12.26 -6.65
C ILE A 159 -11.52 -12.11 -5.51
N SER A 160 -11.07 -12.34 -4.29
CA SER A 160 -11.80 -11.90 -3.11
C SER A 160 -11.55 -10.42 -2.87
N GLY A 161 -12.57 -9.67 -2.47
CA GLY A 161 -12.46 -8.24 -2.25
C GLY A 161 -13.82 -7.57 -2.12
N ARG A 162 -13.83 -6.25 -2.13
CA ARG A 162 -15.05 -5.45 -2.01
C ARG A 162 -15.54 -5.01 -3.38
N ALA A 163 -16.84 -5.20 -3.59
CA ALA A 163 -17.56 -4.78 -4.79
C ALA A 163 -17.72 -3.25 -4.80
N GLY A 164 -17.37 -2.63 -5.90
CA GLY A 164 -17.70 -1.23 -6.16
C GLY A 164 -19.17 -1.06 -6.54
N ARG A 165 -19.50 0.07 -7.15
CA ARG A 165 -20.84 0.33 -7.66
C ARG A 165 -21.10 -0.53 -8.91
N ILE A 166 -22.28 -1.14 -9.00
CA ILE A 166 -22.78 -1.84 -10.18
C ILE A 166 -23.10 -0.78 -11.26
N LEU A 167 -22.44 -0.89 -12.40
CA LEU A 167 -22.58 0.09 -13.49
C LEU A 167 -23.67 -0.31 -14.49
N VAL A 168 -24.00 -1.59 -14.57
CA VAL A 168 -25.06 -2.11 -15.46
C VAL A 168 -26.06 -2.93 -14.65
N GLN A 169 -27.32 -2.50 -14.67
CA GLN A 169 -28.42 -3.11 -13.95
C GLN A 169 -28.98 -4.33 -14.70
N ALA A 170 -29.54 -5.30 -13.97
CA ALA A 170 -30.28 -6.41 -14.54
C ALA A 170 -31.43 -5.89 -15.47
N GLY A 171 -31.66 -6.60 -16.56
CA GLY A 171 -32.58 -6.21 -17.63
C GLY A 171 -31.91 -5.49 -18.81
N ASN A 172 -30.71 -4.92 -18.63
CA ASN A 172 -29.98 -4.24 -19.70
C ASN A 172 -29.22 -5.22 -20.59
N LEU A 173 -28.95 -4.80 -21.82
CA LEU A 173 -28.08 -5.52 -22.75
C LEU A 173 -26.62 -5.21 -22.46
N VAL A 174 -25.80 -6.24 -22.39
CA VAL A 174 -24.34 -6.14 -22.27
C VAL A 174 -23.67 -6.63 -23.56
N LYS A 175 -22.52 -6.07 -23.87
CA LYS A 175 -21.69 -6.48 -25.03
C LYS A 175 -20.37 -7.03 -24.57
N ALA A 176 -19.86 -7.99 -25.35
CA ALA A 176 -18.54 -8.55 -25.15
C ALA A 176 -17.46 -7.46 -25.21
N ASN A 177 -16.58 -7.42 -24.21
CA ASN A 177 -15.46 -6.46 -24.12
C ASN A 177 -15.86 -4.98 -24.20
N ASP A 178 -17.06 -4.63 -23.73
CA ASP A 178 -17.49 -3.23 -23.67
C ASP A 178 -16.44 -2.37 -22.94
N VAL A 179 -16.41 -1.08 -23.28
CA VAL A 179 -15.55 -0.10 -22.59
C VAL A 179 -15.93 -0.02 -21.11
N ASN A 180 -17.21 -0.10 -20.80
CA ASN A 180 -17.72 -0.05 -19.44
C ASN A 180 -17.65 -1.42 -18.76
N ALA A 181 -17.11 -1.45 -17.56
CA ALA A 181 -17.17 -2.63 -16.71
C ALA A 181 -18.59 -2.81 -16.14
N LEU A 182 -18.95 -4.04 -15.76
CA LEU A 182 -20.17 -4.30 -14.99
C LEU A 182 -20.01 -3.85 -13.55
N ILE A 183 -18.85 -4.11 -12.98
CA ILE A 183 -18.45 -3.77 -11.61
C ILE A 183 -16.93 -3.77 -11.52
N VAL A 184 -16.39 -3.02 -10.54
CA VAL A 184 -14.97 -3.07 -10.18
C VAL A 184 -14.85 -3.76 -8.82
N LEU A 185 -14.00 -4.76 -8.71
CA LEU A 185 -13.64 -5.43 -7.47
C LEU A 185 -12.28 -4.95 -6.99
N ASN A 186 -12.19 -4.49 -5.74
CA ASN A 186 -10.96 -4.06 -5.12
C ASN A 186 -10.61 -4.98 -3.94
N GLN A 187 -9.40 -5.53 -3.94
CA GLN A 187 -8.87 -6.20 -2.78
C GLN A 187 -8.37 -5.16 -1.79
N ILE A 188 -9.09 -4.98 -0.68
CA ILE A 188 -8.81 -3.95 0.33
C ILE A 188 -8.13 -4.51 1.60
N SER A 189 -8.03 -5.82 1.72
CA SER A 189 -7.33 -6.49 2.82
C SER A 189 -6.58 -7.71 2.26
N PRO A 190 -5.24 -7.73 2.32
CA PRO A 190 -4.35 -6.61 2.67
C PRO A 190 -4.41 -5.46 1.65
N ILE A 191 -3.74 -4.31 1.96
CA ILE A 191 -3.75 -3.11 1.13
C ILE A 191 -2.34 -2.50 1.05
N PHE A 192 -2.05 -1.74 0.01
CA PHE A 192 -0.79 -1.03 -0.15
C PHE A 192 -0.95 0.47 0.12
N VAL A 193 0.14 1.08 0.57
CA VAL A 193 0.31 2.53 0.56
C VAL A 193 1.58 2.88 -0.20
N ASN A 194 1.43 3.66 -1.25
CA ASN A 194 2.55 4.20 -2.02
C ASN A 194 2.89 5.58 -1.49
N PHE A 195 4.18 5.85 -1.26
CA PHE A 195 4.68 7.13 -0.81
C PHE A 195 6.06 7.39 -1.40
N ALA A 196 6.52 8.63 -1.35
CA ALA A 196 7.81 9.03 -1.91
C ALA A 196 8.72 9.59 -0.83
N VAL A 197 10.00 9.22 -0.89
CA VAL A 197 11.03 9.76 0.01
C VAL A 197 12.13 10.45 -0.79
N PRO A 198 12.79 11.50 -0.23
CA PRO A 198 13.91 12.16 -0.89
C PRO A 198 15.03 11.19 -1.27
N GLY A 199 15.59 11.32 -2.47
CA GLY A 199 16.60 10.42 -3.02
C GLY A 199 17.85 10.29 -2.13
N ARG A 200 18.22 11.34 -1.38
CA ARG A 200 19.33 11.30 -0.41
C ARG A 200 19.15 10.28 0.73
N LEU A 201 17.94 9.82 0.99
CA LEU A 201 17.63 8.86 2.06
C LEU A 201 17.60 7.41 1.58
N VAL A 202 17.62 7.19 0.28
CA VAL A 202 17.42 5.85 -0.32
C VAL A 202 18.48 4.85 0.13
N ASP A 203 19.76 5.24 0.13
CA ASP A 203 20.83 4.34 0.55
C ASP A 203 20.67 3.92 2.03
N ARG A 204 20.22 4.85 2.87
CA ARG A 204 19.94 4.56 4.29
C ARG A 204 18.75 3.62 4.44
N VAL A 205 17.67 3.87 3.72
CA VAL A 205 16.47 2.99 3.70
C VAL A 205 16.85 1.59 3.22
N ARG A 206 17.61 1.47 2.13
CA ARG A 206 18.07 0.17 1.59
C ARG A 206 18.97 -0.57 2.56
N THR A 207 19.92 0.13 3.19
CA THR A 207 20.80 -0.45 4.19
C THR A 207 20.00 -0.97 5.39
N ALA A 208 19.09 -0.17 5.92
CA ALA A 208 18.21 -0.56 7.01
C ALA A 208 17.32 -1.76 6.63
N GLN A 209 16.72 -1.74 5.43
CA GLN A 209 15.87 -2.84 4.94
C GLN A 209 16.65 -4.15 4.75
N SER A 210 17.94 -4.08 4.42
CA SER A 210 18.79 -5.28 4.32
C SER A 210 19.08 -5.95 5.66
N GLN A 211 18.92 -5.22 6.77
CA GLN A 211 19.18 -5.71 8.13
C GLN A 211 17.89 -6.20 8.81
N ALA A 212 16.76 -5.54 8.58
CA ALA A 212 15.47 -5.90 9.16
C ALA A 212 14.30 -5.36 8.31
N ALA A 213 13.11 -5.95 8.50
CA ALA A 213 11.89 -5.38 7.98
C ALA A 213 11.66 -3.99 8.61
N LEU A 214 11.35 -2.99 7.79
CA LEU A 214 11.12 -1.63 8.27
C LEU A 214 9.65 -1.42 8.56
N ASP A 215 9.36 -0.95 9.77
CA ASP A 215 8.00 -0.64 10.19
C ASP A 215 7.55 0.70 9.57
N VAL A 216 6.31 0.71 9.12
CA VAL A 216 5.65 1.85 8.51
C VAL A 216 4.33 2.08 9.20
N HIS A 217 4.11 3.30 9.67
CA HIS A 217 2.85 3.70 10.28
C HIS A 217 2.10 4.64 9.34
N ALA A 218 0.83 4.34 9.09
CA ALA A 218 -0.06 5.14 8.26
C ALA A 218 -1.16 5.75 9.13
N ALA A 219 -1.26 7.06 9.15
CA ALA A 219 -2.30 7.80 9.84
C ALA A 219 -3.21 8.50 8.82
N ALA A 220 -4.48 8.14 8.79
CA ALA A 220 -5.50 8.88 8.06
C ALA A 220 -5.85 10.16 8.84
N ASP A 221 -6.27 11.22 8.12
CA ASP A 221 -6.68 12.46 8.77
C ASP A 221 -7.85 12.20 9.74
N GLY A 222 -7.66 12.61 11.00
CA GLY A 222 -8.65 12.40 12.07
C GLY A 222 -8.65 11.01 12.70
N ALA A 223 -7.77 10.09 12.29
CA ALA A 223 -7.65 8.78 12.94
C ALA A 223 -6.93 8.91 14.30
N ALA A 224 -7.51 8.29 15.34
CA ALA A 224 -6.95 8.31 16.68
C ALA A 224 -5.66 7.47 16.80
N THR A 225 -5.54 6.41 16.02
CA THR A 225 -4.39 5.49 16.02
C THR A 225 -3.89 5.25 14.60
N PRO A 226 -2.56 5.29 14.38
CA PRO A 226 -1.99 4.93 13.09
C PRO A 226 -2.09 3.41 12.86
N GLU A 227 -2.35 3.02 11.62
CA GLU A 227 -2.24 1.63 11.18
C GLU A 227 -0.76 1.24 11.02
N SER A 228 -0.41 0.02 11.43
CA SER A 228 0.95 -0.51 11.33
C SER A 228 1.08 -1.45 10.13
N GLY A 229 2.14 -1.26 9.37
CA GLY A 229 2.50 -2.08 8.21
C GLY A 229 4.00 -2.20 8.07
N GLN A 230 4.45 -2.81 6.98
CA GLN A 230 5.85 -3.02 6.69
C GLN A 230 6.21 -2.55 5.29
N LEU A 231 7.44 -2.03 5.13
CA LEU A 231 7.97 -1.65 3.83
C LEU A 231 8.14 -2.90 2.96
N ALA A 232 7.34 -2.98 1.88
CA ALA A 232 7.32 -4.12 0.96
C ALA A 232 8.23 -3.92 -0.25
N PHE A 233 8.38 -2.68 -0.74
CA PHE A 233 9.09 -2.41 -1.98
C PHE A 233 9.73 -1.02 -1.97
N VAL A 234 10.94 -0.94 -2.54
CA VAL A 234 11.67 0.31 -2.85
C VAL A 234 11.92 0.31 -4.35
N ASP A 235 11.49 1.37 -5.02
CA ASP A 235 11.67 1.51 -6.47
C ASP A 235 13.17 1.57 -6.82
N ASN A 236 13.50 1.11 -8.03
CA ASN A 236 14.86 1.10 -8.55
C ASN A 236 15.23 2.39 -9.30
N ALA A 237 14.31 3.35 -9.41
CA ALA A 237 14.49 4.61 -10.11
C ALA A 237 14.18 5.81 -9.23
N VAL A 238 14.96 6.88 -9.42
CA VAL A 238 14.70 8.21 -8.84
C VAL A 238 13.88 8.99 -9.85
N ASP A 239 12.78 9.57 -9.42
CA ASP A 239 12.01 10.51 -10.23
C ASP A 239 12.83 11.81 -10.41
N PRO A 240 13.27 12.15 -11.64
CA PRO A 240 14.14 13.29 -11.87
C PRO A 240 13.44 14.64 -11.66
N ALA A 241 12.12 14.69 -11.74
CA ALA A 241 11.35 15.93 -11.56
C ALA A 241 11.27 16.35 -10.09
N THR A 242 11.19 15.37 -9.19
CA THR A 242 11.01 15.59 -7.74
C THR A 242 12.22 15.20 -6.91
N ASN A 243 13.21 14.52 -7.50
CA ASN A 243 14.35 13.92 -6.81
C ASN A 243 13.92 13.01 -5.64
N THR A 244 12.88 12.21 -5.87
CA THR A 244 12.34 11.27 -4.88
C THR A 244 12.34 9.84 -5.42
N VAL A 245 12.31 8.87 -4.52
CA VAL A 245 12.12 7.44 -4.84
C VAL A 245 10.79 6.98 -4.27
N LYS A 246 10.05 6.22 -5.06
CA LYS A 246 8.77 5.65 -4.65
C LYS A 246 9.00 4.42 -3.79
N LEU A 247 8.27 4.35 -2.70
CA LEU A 247 8.23 3.22 -1.80
C LEU A 247 6.80 2.72 -1.69
N ARG A 248 6.68 1.44 -1.35
CA ARG A 248 5.38 0.81 -1.09
C ARG A 248 5.44 0.04 0.21
N ALA A 249 4.50 0.31 1.09
CA ALA A 249 4.29 -0.45 2.31
C ALA A 249 3.02 -1.29 2.23
N ALA A 250 3.04 -2.46 2.87
CA ALA A 250 1.91 -3.37 2.96
C ALA A 250 1.27 -3.29 4.35
N PHE A 251 -0.05 -3.21 4.39
CA PHE A 251 -0.86 -3.16 5.60
C PHE A 251 -1.88 -4.28 5.57
N THR A 252 -2.13 -4.93 6.69
CA THR A 252 -3.15 -6.00 6.79
C THR A 252 -4.56 -5.47 6.60
N ASN A 253 -4.83 -4.25 7.11
CA ASN A 253 -6.09 -3.53 6.98
C ASN A 253 -7.32 -4.38 7.34
N VAL A 254 -7.23 -5.11 8.44
CA VAL A 254 -8.32 -6.02 8.89
C VAL A 254 -9.59 -5.23 9.21
N ASP A 255 -9.43 -4.08 9.86
CA ASP A 255 -10.55 -3.21 10.25
C ASP A 255 -11.02 -2.27 9.13
N GLN A 256 -10.42 -2.40 7.94
CA GLN A 256 -10.76 -1.64 6.72
C GLN A 256 -10.75 -0.11 6.91
N HIS A 257 -9.84 0.41 7.74
CA HIS A 257 -9.70 1.86 7.95
C HIS A 257 -9.02 2.57 6.76
N LEU A 258 -8.19 1.85 6.01
CA LEU A 258 -7.52 2.38 4.82
C LEU A 258 -8.36 2.08 3.57
N TRP A 259 -8.68 3.13 2.81
CA TRP A 259 -9.48 3.03 1.59
C TRP A 259 -8.68 3.38 0.34
N PRO A 260 -8.81 2.63 -0.77
CA PRO A 260 -8.15 2.95 -2.02
C PRO A 260 -8.44 4.39 -2.48
N GLY A 261 -7.38 5.11 -2.84
CA GLY A 261 -7.45 6.52 -3.23
C GLY A 261 -7.33 7.53 -2.08
N GLN A 262 -7.34 7.08 -0.83
CA GLN A 262 -7.18 7.93 0.34
C GLN A 262 -5.74 8.41 0.49
N PHE A 263 -5.54 9.67 0.92
CA PHE A 263 -4.25 10.18 1.35
C PHE A 263 -4.05 9.90 2.84
N VAL A 264 -2.83 9.51 3.20
CA VAL A 264 -2.46 9.18 4.58
C VAL A 264 -1.07 9.74 4.90
N ASN A 265 -0.87 10.13 6.16
CA ASN A 265 0.43 10.53 6.65
C ASN A 265 1.23 9.27 7.02
N ILE A 266 2.40 9.11 6.38
CA ILE A 266 3.29 7.96 6.59
C ILE A 266 4.44 8.37 7.49
N THR A 267 4.74 7.49 8.45
CA THR A 267 5.96 7.53 9.25
C THR A 267 6.71 6.21 9.04
N LEU A 268 7.83 6.28 8.34
CA LEU A 268 8.74 5.15 8.12
C LEU A 268 9.84 5.19 9.20
N VAL A 269 10.03 4.10 9.92
CA VAL A 269 11.10 3.94 10.90
C VAL A 269 12.31 3.32 10.18
N ILE A 270 13.38 4.10 9.96
CA ILE A 270 14.57 3.63 9.22
C ILE A 270 15.71 3.18 10.12
N GLY A 271 15.61 3.42 11.43
CA GLY A 271 16.63 3.01 12.38
C GLY A 271 16.34 3.52 13.78
N ASN A 272 17.26 3.18 14.67
CA ASN A 272 17.24 3.64 16.04
C ASN A 272 18.65 4.11 16.41
N ASP A 273 18.77 5.39 16.74
CA ASP A 273 20.01 5.97 17.23
C ASP A 273 20.11 5.72 18.73
N ALA A 274 20.90 4.73 19.11
CA ALA A 274 21.02 4.27 20.50
C ALA A 274 21.67 5.29 21.42
N ASP A 275 22.49 6.21 20.84
CA ASP A 275 23.33 7.15 21.56
C ASP A 275 22.96 8.61 21.31
N ALA A 276 21.73 8.89 20.90
CA ALA A 276 21.29 10.24 20.59
C ALA A 276 21.38 11.17 21.81
N ILE A 277 21.98 12.34 21.62
CA ILE A 277 21.96 13.41 22.63
C ILE A 277 20.63 14.15 22.52
N VAL A 278 19.87 14.11 23.59
CA VAL A 278 18.48 14.57 23.59
C VAL A 278 18.25 15.65 24.64
N VAL A 279 17.49 16.67 24.23
CA VAL A 279 16.97 17.73 25.11
C VAL A 279 15.48 17.90 24.83
N PRO A 280 14.68 18.40 25.80
CA PRO A 280 13.30 18.80 25.53
C PRO A 280 13.28 19.85 24.39
N ASP A 281 12.34 19.71 23.45
CA ASP A 281 12.23 20.65 22.30
C ASP A 281 12.03 22.11 22.75
N ALA A 282 11.35 22.29 23.90
CA ALA A 282 11.18 23.60 24.53
C ALA A 282 12.51 24.33 24.84
N ALA A 283 13.63 23.60 25.02
CA ALA A 283 14.93 24.18 25.29
C ALA A 283 15.58 24.82 24.06
N VAL A 284 15.17 24.39 22.86
CA VAL A 284 15.74 24.85 21.58
C VAL A 284 15.01 26.10 21.12
N LYS A 285 15.77 27.14 20.76
CA LYS A 285 15.21 28.38 20.22
C LYS A 285 15.81 28.66 18.84
N ALA A 286 14.97 29.18 17.95
CA ALA A 286 15.44 29.68 16.65
C ALA A 286 16.00 31.10 16.79
N GLY A 287 17.20 31.35 16.24
CA GLY A 287 17.85 32.64 16.21
C GLY A 287 18.34 33.01 14.82
N PRO A 288 18.87 34.24 14.65
CA PRO A 288 19.37 34.72 13.35
C PRO A 288 20.51 33.87 12.78
N ASN A 289 21.31 33.26 13.66
CA ASN A 289 22.48 32.45 13.30
C ASN A 289 22.22 30.93 13.41
N GLY A 290 20.94 30.49 13.43
CA GLY A 290 20.56 29.10 13.61
C GLY A 290 19.92 28.81 14.97
N SER A 291 19.71 27.51 15.28
CA SER A 291 19.16 27.10 16.56
C SER A 291 20.18 27.27 17.69
N TYR A 292 19.71 27.68 18.88
CA TYR A 292 20.52 27.82 20.05
C TYR A 292 19.81 27.36 21.32
N VAL A 293 20.56 27.09 22.34
CA VAL A 293 20.12 26.78 23.70
C VAL A 293 20.83 27.63 24.73
N PHE A 294 20.23 27.79 25.91
CA PHE A 294 20.94 28.33 27.07
C PHE A 294 21.43 27.21 27.96
N VAL A 295 22.74 27.08 28.13
CA VAL A 295 23.39 26.11 29.03
C VAL A 295 23.67 26.79 30.35
N VAL A 296 23.27 26.16 31.47
CA VAL A 296 23.58 26.67 32.82
C VAL A 296 24.95 26.16 33.25
N LYS A 297 25.88 27.09 33.49
CA LYS A 297 27.23 26.79 34.00
C LYS A 297 27.22 26.52 35.52
N ALA A 298 28.35 26.02 36.01
CA ALA A 298 28.53 25.73 37.43
C ALA A 298 28.43 26.97 38.34
N ASP A 299 28.68 28.17 37.80
CA ASP A 299 28.55 29.46 38.47
C ASP A 299 27.12 30.07 38.41
N ASN A 300 26.13 29.26 37.95
CA ASN A 300 24.74 29.65 37.69
C ASN A 300 24.59 30.80 36.66
N SER A 301 25.51 30.92 35.71
CA SER A 301 25.33 31.81 34.56
C SER A 301 24.78 31.02 33.36
N ALA A 302 23.92 31.66 32.58
CA ALA A 302 23.41 31.12 31.32
C ALA A 302 24.39 31.46 30.18
N GLU A 303 24.83 30.46 29.45
CA GLU A 303 25.62 30.61 28.22
C GLU A 303 24.76 30.34 27.01
N GLN A 304 24.64 31.29 26.10
CA GLN A 304 23.99 31.08 24.81
C GLN A 304 24.91 30.27 23.90
N ARG A 305 24.50 29.07 23.52
CA ARG A 305 25.28 28.16 22.69
C ARG A 305 24.50 27.75 21.45
N THR A 306 25.11 27.95 20.28
CA THR A 306 24.55 27.46 19.00
C THR A 306 24.61 25.96 18.96
N VAL A 307 23.51 25.35 18.50
CA VAL A 307 23.38 23.89 18.38
C VAL A 307 22.91 23.48 16.98
N SER A 308 23.35 22.31 16.55
CA SER A 308 22.84 21.66 15.34
C SER A 308 21.78 20.67 15.75
N VAL A 309 20.51 20.95 15.40
CA VAL A 309 19.39 20.04 15.63
C VAL A 309 19.31 19.09 14.45
N ALA A 310 19.47 17.79 14.69
CA ALA A 310 19.33 16.75 13.65
C ALA A 310 17.86 16.51 13.30
N ARG A 311 17.01 16.40 14.32
CA ARG A 311 15.57 16.16 14.20
C ARG A 311 14.86 16.43 15.52
N ALA A 312 13.55 16.66 15.46
CA ALA A 312 12.67 16.67 16.63
C ALA A 312 11.69 15.49 16.53
N VAL A 313 11.47 14.80 17.63
CA VAL A 313 10.53 13.66 17.72
C VAL A 313 9.67 13.86 18.95
N ALA A 314 8.37 13.99 18.76
CA ALA A 314 7.42 14.35 19.81
C ALA A 314 7.81 15.66 20.53
N SER A 315 8.15 15.60 21.80
CA SER A 315 8.55 16.76 22.64
C SER A 315 10.07 16.83 22.87
N GLU A 316 10.87 16.05 22.16
CA GLU A 316 12.33 15.94 22.34
C GLU A 316 13.06 16.31 21.03
N ALA A 317 14.15 17.06 21.15
CA ALA A 317 15.05 17.42 20.07
C ALA A 317 16.36 16.63 20.18
N VAL A 318 16.75 15.98 19.08
CA VAL A 318 18.05 15.31 18.95
C VAL A 318 19.08 16.31 18.47
N ILE A 319 20.15 16.47 19.24
CA ILE A 319 21.22 17.43 18.97
C ILE A 319 22.42 16.69 18.38
N GLU A 320 22.84 17.11 17.18
CA GLU A 320 24.01 16.55 16.50
C GLU A 320 25.33 17.15 17.01
N LYS A 321 25.32 18.48 17.28
CA LYS A 321 26.52 19.23 17.72
C LYS A 321 26.14 20.35 18.68
N GLY A 322 27.03 20.65 19.60
CA GLY A 322 26.92 21.82 20.46
C GLY A 322 26.60 21.53 21.93
N LEU A 323 26.21 20.29 22.28
CA LEU A 323 25.95 19.90 23.68
C LEU A 323 26.68 18.61 24.06
N ASN A 324 26.97 18.49 25.35
CA ASN A 324 27.52 17.29 25.97
C ASN A 324 26.51 16.69 26.94
N VAL A 325 26.57 15.38 27.10
CA VAL A 325 25.74 14.65 28.06
C VAL A 325 26.03 15.11 29.49
N GLY A 326 24.99 15.35 30.25
CA GLY A 326 25.07 15.81 31.65
C GLY A 326 25.02 17.33 31.79
N GLU A 327 25.16 18.12 30.74
CA GLU A 327 24.93 19.57 30.77
C GLU A 327 23.46 19.85 31.12
N THR A 328 23.23 21.03 31.69
CA THR A 328 21.90 21.50 32.09
C THR A 328 21.46 22.61 31.13
N VAL A 329 20.30 22.44 30.47
CA VAL A 329 19.73 23.41 29.54
C VAL A 329 18.44 24.01 30.09
N VAL A 330 18.20 25.29 29.74
CA VAL A 330 17.00 26.02 30.17
C VAL A 330 15.83 25.64 29.25
N THR A 331 14.72 25.25 29.85
CA THR A 331 13.48 24.87 29.10
C THR A 331 12.38 25.92 29.20
N ASP A 332 12.41 26.80 30.24
CA ASP A 332 11.48 27.92 30.35
C ASP A 332 12.17 29.12 30.99
N GLY A 333 11.69 30.34 30.70
CA GLY A 333 12.28 31.60 31.16
C GLY A 333 13.36 32.21 30.21
N GLN A 334 13.61 31.56 29.05
CA GLN A 334 14.67 31.96 28.10
C GLN A 334 14.47 33.37 27.53
N SER A 335 13.24 33.88 27.42
CA SER A 335 12.96 35.22 26.84
C SER A 335 13.57 36.37 27.62
N ARG A 336 14.03 36.14 28.85
CA ARG A 336 14.64 37.11 29.75
C ARG A 336 16.14 36.91 29.86
N LEU A 337 16.70 35.93 29.17
CA LEU A 337 18.12 35.59 29.26
C LEU A 337 18.90 36.23 28.10
N VAL A 338 20.06 36.72 28.43
CA VAL A 338 21.16 37.03 27.51
C VAL A 338 22.41 36.31 27.98
N ASP A 339 23.40 36.20 27.11
CA ASP A 339 24.65 35.52 27.44
C ASP A 339 25.26 36.12 28.74
N GLY A 340 25.65 35.24 29.68
CA GLY A 340 26.21 35.63 30.99
C GLY A 340 25.17 35.97 32.07
N THR A 341 23.86 35.95 31.80
CA THR A 341 22.84 36.26 32.81
C THR A 341 22.85 35.23 33.96
N LYS A 342 22.85 35.72 35.22
CA LYS A 342 22.68 34.83 36.39
C LYS A 342 21.28 34.27 36.46
N VAL A 343 21.18 32.95 36.65
CA VAL A 343 19.91 32.24 36.74
C VAL A 343 19.69 31.67 38.13
N LYS A 344 18.42 31.59 38.53
CA LYS A 344 17.96 30.88 39.72
C LYS A 344 17.08 29.71 39.24
N LEU A 345 17.47 28.49 39.63
CA LEU A 345 16.67 27.31 39.37
C LEU A 345 15.33 27.43 40.06
N ALA A 346 14.22 27.36 39.31
CA ALA A 346 12.91 27.25 39.92
C ALA A 346 12.75 25.80 40.43
N ASP A 347 12.32 25.63 41.68
CA ASP A 347 12.01 24.30 42.22
C ASP A 347 10.96 23.63 41.33
N SER A 348 11.25 22.42 40.85
CA SER A 348 10.40 21.60 39.95
C SER A 348 8.99 21.27 40.55
N ALA A 349 8.77 21.54 41.81
CA ALA A 349 7.49 21.29 42.53
C ALA A 349 6.36 22.28 42.16
N LEU A 350 6.60 23.36 41.43
CA LEU A 350 5.60 24.35 41.02
C LEU A 350 5.11 24.26 39.59
N ALA A 351 5.73 23.43 38.76
CA ALA A 351 5.35 23.27 37.35
C ALA A 351 4.10 22.36 37.13
N GLU A 352 3.83 21.43 38.05
CA GLU A 352 2.67 20.51 37.99
C GLU A 352 1.32 21.17 38.28
N LYS A 353 1.30 22.33 38.93
CA LYS A 353 0.06 23.03 39.38
C LYS A 353 -0.55 24.01 38.37
N ARG A 354 -0.03 24.12 37.14
CA ARG A 354 -0.55 25.03 36.09
C ARG A 354 -1.18 24.32 34.89
N GLN A 355 -1.41 23.02 34.96
CA GLN A 355 -2.09 22.23 33.95
C GLN A 355 -3.47 21.69 34.39
N ASP A 356 -4.07 22.25 35.46
CA ASP A 356 -5.49 22.08 35.78
C ASP A 356 -6.33 23.28 35.29
#